data_3b476411c16989415052e3fb8a76f762
#
_entry.id   3b476411c16989415052e3fb8a76f762
#
_cell.length_a   1.000
_cell.length_b   1.000
_cell.length_c   1.000
_cell.angle_alpha   90.00
_cell.angle_beta   90.00
_cell.angle_gamma   90.00
#
_symmetry.space_group_name_H-M   'P 1'
#
loop_
_entity.id
_entity.type
_entity.pdbx_description
1 polymer ?
#
loop_
_entity_poly.entity_id
_entity_poly.type
_entity_poly.pdbx_seq_one_letter_code
_entity_poly.pdbx_strand_id
1 'polypeptide(L)'
;MGKLAKVKTTENSSSVEDFISSVKDEQKRKDSFILLKLMQKISKEEPKMWGGSLIGFGKLRYKSPASGREVDWFKIGFSPRKANLSLYFMNLQVHANSLKKLGKHKTGAGCLYINKLDEIDIKVLEEMMIATLKGK
;
A
#
# COMPACT_ATOMS: atom_id res chain seq x y z
N MET A 1 23.38 -15.37 -7.13
CA MET A 1 23.11 -15.16 -6.77
C MET A 1 22.65 -14.98 -6.24
N GLY A 2 22.48 -15.11 -6.10
CA GLY A 2 21.87 -14.88 -5.59
C GLY A 2 21.43 -14.74 -5.16
N LYS A 3 21.21 -14.82 -5.11
CA LYS A 3 20.63 -14.65 -4.79
C LYS A 3 20.05 -14.53 -4.20
N LEU A 4 19.78 -14.52 -4.24
CA LEU A 4 19.11 -14.54 -3.80
C LEU A 4 18.58 -14.38 -2.94
N ALA A 5 18.93 -14.61 -2.60
CA ALA A 5 18.15 -14.53 -1.68
C ALA A 5 17.43 -13.59 -1.26
N LYS A 6 17.08 -13.49 -1.41
CA LYS A 6 16.63 -12.62 -1.29
C LYS A 6 15.45 -12.23 -0.79
N VAL A 7 15.28 -11.20 -0.57
CA VAL A 7 14.05 -10.59 -0.21
C VAL A 7 13.10 -10.75 -1.36
N LYS A 8 11.97 -11.39 -1.11
CA LYS A 8 11.02 -11.63 -2.18
C LYS A 8 10.35 -10.33 -2.64
N THR A 9 10.09 -9.43 -1.73
CA THR A 9 9.34 -8.22 -2.03
C THR A 9 10.31 -7.07 -2.19
N THR A 10 10.72 -6.81 -3.42
CA THR A 10 11.59 -5.70 -3.75
C THR A 10 11.00 -4.95 -4.93
N GLU A 11 11.41 -3.70 -5.05
CA GLU A 11 11.01 -2.88 -6.18
C GLU A 11 11.49 -3.50 -7.48
N ASN A 12 10.65 -3.41 -8.52
CA ASN A 12 11.04 -3.93 -9.82
C ASN A 12 10.44 -3.06 -10.91
N SER A 13 10.78 -3.39 -12.17
CA SER A 13 10.41 -2.56 -13.31
C SER A 13 9.15 -3.00 -14.02
N SER A 14 8.38 -3.91 -13.43
CA SER A 14 7.13 -4.33 -14.02
C SER A 14 6.14 -3.18 -14.11
N SER A 15 5.25 -3.23 -15.10
CA SER A 15 4.28 -2.17 -15.29
C SER A 15 3.17 -2.24 -14.26
N VAL A 16 3.01 -1.15 -13.50
CA VAL A 16 1.95 -1.04 -12.51
C VAL A 16 0.59 -1.05 -13.19
N GLU A 17 0.47 -0.32 -14.28
CA GLU A 17 -0.82 -0.22 -14.97
C GLU A 17 -1.24 -1.55 -15.57
N ASP A 18 -0.28 -2.29 -16.12
CA ASP A 18 -0.57 -3.61 -16.66
C ASP A 18 -1.06 -4.54 -15.54
N PHE A 19 -0.42 -4.46 -14.38
CA PHE A 19 -0.83 -5.29 -13.26
C PHE A 19 -2.26 -4.97 -12.84
N ILE A 20 -2.59 -3.69 -12.69
CA ILE A 20 -3.95 -3.31 -12.28
C ILE A 20 -4.96 -3.72 -13.34
N SER A 21 -4.60 -3.55 -14.62
CA SER A 21 -5.50 -3.92 -15.70
C SER A 21 -5.80 -5.42 -15.72
N SER A 22 -4.93 -6.22 -15.14
CA SER A 22 -5.11 -7.66 -15.08
C SER A 22 -6.01 -8.11 -13.93
N VAL A 23 -6.42 -7.20 -13.04
CA VAL A 23 -7.31 -7.52 -11.93
C VAL A 23 -8.67 -7.89 -12.50
N LYS A 24 -9.14 -9.09 -12.17
CA LYS A 24 -10.36 -9.61 -12.77
C LYS A 24 -11.63 -8.96 -12.24
N ASP A 25 -11.65 -8.65 -10.96
CA ASP A 25 -12.81 -8.02 -10.33
C ASP A 25 -12.89 -6.56 -10.80
N GLU A 26 -13.97 -6.23 -11.48
CA GLU A 26 -14.11 -4.91 -12.07
C GLU A 26 -14.09 -3.80 -11.02
N GLN A 27 -14.77 -4.03 -9.89
CA GLN A 27 -14.80 -3.02 -8.82
C GLN A 27 -13.42 -2.81 -8.24
N LYS A 28 -12.70 -3.88 -7.97
CA LYS A 28 -11.35 -3.76 -7.44
C LYS A 28 -10.42 -3.10 -8.44
N ARG A 29 -10.61 -3.39 -9.72
CA ARG A 29 -9.80 -2.76 -10.75
C ARG A 29 -10.02 -1.25 -10.79
N LYS A 30 -11.27 -0.81 -10.74
CA LYS A 30 -11.58 0.62 -10.71
C LYS A 30 -11.04 1.27 -9.45
N ASP A 31 -11.25 0.64 -8.31
CA ASP A 31 -10.77 1.17 -7.03
C ASP A 31 -9.25 1.25 -7.01
N SER A 32 -8.59 0.27 -7.64
CA SER A 32 -7.13 0.28 -7.71
C SER A 32 -6.61 1.46 -8.51
N PHE A 33 -7.26 1.79 -9.62
CA PHE A 33 -6.85 2.97 -10.38
C PHE A 33 -7.09 4.26 -9.60
N ILE A 34 -8.16 4.32 -8.82
CA ILE A 34 -8.41 5.48 -7.95
C ILE A 34 -7.32 5.60 -6.90
N LEU A 35 -6.98 4.48 -6.25
CA LEU A 35 -5.91 4.47 -5.26
C LEU A 35 -4.58 4.85 -5.87
N LEU A 36 -4.31 4.36 -7.07
CA LEU A 36 -3.07 4.67 -7.76
C LEU A 36 -2.91 6.17 -7.93
N LYS A 37 -3.93 6.83 -8.45
CA LYS A 37 -3.90 8.26 -8.67
C LYS A 37 -3.82 9.03 -7.35
N LEU A 38 -4.59 8.60 -6.37
CA LEU A 38 -4.64 9.26 -5.07
C LEU A 38 -3.29 9.20 -4.38
N MET A 39 -2.70 8.02 -4.31
CA MET A 39 -1.41 7.85 -3.65
C MET A 39 -0.29 8.56 -4.39
N GLN A 40 -0.36 8.57 -5.73
CA GLN A 40 0.64 9.29 -6.52
C GLN A 40 0.55 10.79 -6.26
N LYS A 41 -0.65 11.32 -6.21
CA LYS A 41 -0.88 12.74 -5.96
C LYS A 41 -0.38 13.15 -4.57
N ILE A 42 -0.70 12.34 -3.57
CA ILE A 42 -0.35 12.68 -2.19
C ILE A 42 1.13 12.48 -1.92
N SER A 43 1.70 11.37 -2.39
CA SER A 43 3.10 11.07 -2.14
C SER A 43 4.03 11.85 -3.05
N LYS A 44 3.56 12.26 -4.21
CA LYS A 44 4.37 12.89 -5.26
C LYS A 44 5.49 11.98 -5.74
N GLU A 45 5.28 10.66 -5.57
CA GLU A 45 6.22 9.65 -6.00
C GLU A 45 5.62 8.83 -7.12
N GLU A 46 6.48 8.19 -7.90
CA GLU A 46 6.02 7.29 -8.95
C GLU A 46 5.67 5.93 -8.36
N PRO A 47 4.58 5.32 -8.85
CA PRO A 47 4.24 3.98 -8.39
C PRO A 47 5.24 2.96 -8.92
N LYS A 48 5.59 2.01 -8.08
CA LYS A 48 6.50 0.92 -8.44
C LYS A 48 5.92 -0.40 -7.98
N MET A 49 6.20 -1.44 -8.74
CA MET A 49 5.85 -2.79 -8.30
C MET A 49 6.85 -3.26 -7.26
N TRP A 50 6.33 -3.89 -6.22
CA TRP A 50 7.13 -4.51 -5.17
C TRP A 50 6.71 -5.97 -5.11
N GLY A 51 7.58 -6.86 -5.61
CA GLY A 51 7.19 -8.24 -5.77
C GLY A 51 6.25 -8.37 -6.94
N GLY A 52 5.33 -9.32 -6.86
CA GLY A 52 4.42 -9.60 -7.95
C GLY A 52 3.04 -8.98 -7.84
N SER A 53 2.70 -8.41 -6.69
CA SER A 53 1.33 -7.97 -6.49
C SER A 53 1.19 -6.74 -5.61
N LEU A 54 2.28 -6.12 -5.20
CA LEU A 54 2.25 -4.92 -4.37
C LEU A 54 2.63 -3.70 -5.18
N ILE A 55 1.88 -2.63 -5.00
CA ILE A 55 2.19 -1.36 -5.62
C ILE A 55 2.59 -0.40 -4.50
N GLY A 56 3.81 0.12 -4.56
CA GLY A 56 4.32 0.98 -3.51
C GLY A 56 4.74 2.34 -4.00
N PHE A 57 4.75 3.30 -3.10
CA PHE A 57 5.10 4.69 -3.38
C PHE A 57 6.16 5.16 -2.40
N GLY A 58 7.21 5.75 -2.93
CA GLY A 58 8.33 6.22 -2.12
C GLY A 58 9.25 5.07 -1.76
N LYS A 59 10.39 5.41 -1.21
CA LYS A 59 11.37 4.41 -0.82
C LYS A 59 12.04 4.86 0.47
N LEU A 60 12.22 3.93 1.38
CA LEU A 60 12.93 4.18 2.62
C LEU A 60 13.72 2.95 3.02
N ARG A 61 14.70 3.17 3.89
CA ARG A 61 15.42 2.06 4.52
C ARG A 61 14.69 1.71 5.81
N TYR A 62 14.48 0.45 5.97
CA TYR A 62 13.68 -0.08 7.08
C TYR A 62 14.48 -1.19 7.73
N LYS A 63 14.63 -1.08 9.05
CA LYS A 63 15.34 -2.11 9.80
C LYS A 63 14.34 -3.11 10.33
N SER A 64 14.47 -4.34 9.89
CA SER A 64 13.56 -5.39 10.31
C SER A 64 13.79 -5.74 11.77
N PRO A 65 12.76 -5.64 12.62
CA PRO A 65 12.93 -6.02 14.02
C PRO A 65 13.23 -7.50 14.21
N ALA A 66 12.78 -8.33 13.27
CA ALA A 66 12.99 -9.76 13.40
C ALA A 66 14.42 -10.17 13.12
N SER A 67 15.06 -9.56 12.12
CA SER A 67 16.39 -9.97 11.68
C SER A 67 17.46 -8.93 11.94
N GLY A 68 17.07 -7.70 12.24
CA GLY A 68 18.00 -6.58 12.39
C GLY A 68 18.60 -6.09 11.09
N ARG A 69 18.15 -6.62 9.98
CA ARG A 69 18.68 -6.25 8.67
C ARG A 69 17.94 -5.04 8.12
N GLU A 70 18.66 -4.21 7.39
CA GLU A 70 18.05 -3.09 6.69
C GLU A 70 17.61 -3.53 5.32
N VAL A 71 16.40 -3.15 4.95
CA VAL A 71 15.85 -3.47 3.63
C VAL A 71 15.19 -2.23 3.07
N ASP A 72 15.08 -2.20 1.76
CA ASP A 72 14.32 -1.14 1.10
C ASP A 72 12.83 -1.46 1.21
N TRP A 73 12.03 -0.43 1.44
CA TRP A 73 10.59 -0.60 1.54
C TRP A 73 9.92 0.67 1.00
N PHE A 74 8.62 0.62 0.87
CA PHE A 74 7.86 1.78 0.41
C PHE A 74 7.19 2.46 1.60
N LYS A 75 6.76 3.69 1.39
CA LYS A 75 6.13 4.48 2.45
C LYS A 75 4.65 4.17 2.59
N ILE A 76 3.95 4.12 1.48
CA ILE A 76 2.56 3.68 1.42
C ILE A 76 2.40 2.82 0.18
N GLY A 77 1.39 1.97 0.19
CA GLY A 77 1.14 1.13 -0.96
C GLY A 77 -0.16 0.38 -0.81
N PHE A 78 -0.48 -0.40 -1.84
CA PHE A 78 -1.67 -1.22 -1.81
C PHE A 78 -1.50 -2.44 -2.69
N SER A 79 -2.36 -3.42 -2.46
CA SER A 79 -2.38 -4.63 -3.27
C SER A 79 -3.83 -5.05 -3.46
N PRO A 80 -4.31 -5.08 -4.71
CA PRO A 80 -5.67 -5.61 -4.96
C PRO A 80 -5.61 -7.13 -4.91
N ARG A 81 -6.16 -7.67 -3.85
CA ARG A 81 -6.15 -9.10 -3.62
C ARG A 81 -7.52 -9.67 -3.91
N LYS A 82 -7.59 -10.99 -4.03
CA LYS A 82 -8.82 -11.67 -4.36
C LYS A 82 -9.90 -11.37 -3.33
N ALA A 83 -9.55 -11.39 -2.07
CA ALA A 83 -10.54 -11.22 -0.98
C ALA A 83 -10.79 -9.77 -0.63
N ASN A 84 -9.82 -8.88 -0.88
CA ASN A 84 -9.95 -7.50 -0.44
C ASN A 84 -8.91 -6.62 -1.11
N LEU A 85 -9.00 -5.31 -0.82
CA LEU A 85 -7.93 -4.37 -1.13
C LEU A 85 -7.10 -4.21 0.12
N SER A 86 -5.83 -4.56 0.04
CA SER A 86 -4.91 -4.45 1.17
C SER A 86 -4.10 -3.16 1.01
N LEU A 87 -4.19 -2.28 2.00
CA LEU A 87 -3.43 -1.04 1.99
C LEU A 87 -2.35 -1.11 3.04
N TYR A 88 -1.20 -0.57 2.75
CA TYR A 88 -0.03 -0.67 3.63
C TYR A 88 0.41 0.71 4.06
N PHE A 89 0.52 0.89 5.38
CA PHE A 89 0.98 2.13 5.98
C PHE A 89 2.06 1.83 6.98
N MET A 90 3.13 2.63 6.97
CA MET A 90 4.08 2.57 8.08
C MET A 90 3.36 3.09 9.32
N ASN A 91 3.49 2.37 10.44
CA ASN A 91 2.92 2.80 11.71
C ASN A 91 1.41 2.99 11.66
N LEU A 92 0.70 1.97 11.14
CA LEU A 92 -0.75 2.05 11.05
C LEU A 92 -1.41 2.36 12.41
N GLN A 93 -0.80 1.89 13.47
CA GLN A 93 -1.40 2.05 14.81
C GLN A 93 -1.50 3.52 15.26
N VAL A 94 -0.71 4.42 14.68
CA VAL A 94 -0.85 5.84 15.04
C VAL A 94 -2.11 6.45 14.45
N HIS A 95 -2.79 5.71 13.60
CA HIS A 95 -4.02 6.17 12.95
C HIS A 95 -5.28 5.66 13.62
N ALA A 96 -5.19 5.25 14.89
CA ALA A 96 -6.33 4.65 15.57
C ALA A 96 -7.58 5.54 15.52
N ASN A 97 -7.43 6.85 15.71
CA ASN A 97 -8.57 7.75 15.67
C ASN A 97 -9.17 7.87 14.27
N SER A 98 -8.30 7.91 13.26
CA SER A 98 -8.77 7.97 11.88
C SER A 98 -9.51 6.69 11.49
N LEU A 99 -9.00 5.55 11.96
CA LEU A 99 -9.64 4.27 11.66
C LEU A 99 -11.06 4.20 12.18
N LYS A 100 -11.34 4.84 13.32
CA LYS A 100 -12.69 4.86 13.86
C LYS A 100 -13.68 5.59 12.95
N LYS A 101 -13.18 6.52 12.17
CA LYS A 101 -14.02 7.32 11.27
C LYS A 101 -14.02 6.79 9.83
N LEU A 102 -13.14 5.84 9.54
CA LEU A 102 -12.89 5.42 8.16
C LEU A 102 -14.09 4.73 7.53
N GLY A 103 -14.76 3.88 8.27
CA GLY A 103 -15.85 3.10 7.73
C GLY A 103 -15.54 1.62 7.83
N LYS A 104 -16.13 0.84 6.94
CA LYS A 104 -16.02 -0.61 7.02
C LYS A 104 -14.62 -1.09 6.61
N HIS A 105 -13.90 -1.67 7.56
CA HIS A 105 -12.54 -2.14 7.32
C HIS A 105 -12.13 -3.17 8.37
N LYS A 106 -11.00 -3.81 8.10
CA LYS A 106 -10.31 -4.65 9.08
C LYS A 106 -8.85 -4.26 9.07
N THR A 107 -8.13 -4.59 10.12
CA THR A 107 -6.71 -4.28 10.20
C THR A 107 -5.91 -5.51 10.55
N GLY A 108 -4.66 -5.50 10.09
CA GLY A 108 -3.67 -6.47 10.48
C GLY A 108 -2.44 -5.72 10.98
N ALA A 109 -1.31 -6.41 11.01
CA ALA A 109 -0.07 -5.78 11.46
C ALA A 109 0.48 -4.88 10.34
N GLY A 110 0.11 -3.62 10.38
CA GLY A 110 0.57 -2.66 9.40
C GLY A 110 -0.24 -2.65 8.10
N CYS A 111 -1.34 -3.40 8.07
CA CYS A 111 -2.19 -3.49 6.89
C CYS A 111 -3.60 -3.06 7.21
N LEU A 112 -4.23 -2.45 6.24
CA LEU A 112 -5.63 -2.07 6.31
C LEU A 112 -6.35 -2.80 5.18
N TYR A 113 -7.44 -3.50 5.52
CA TYR A 113 -8.18 -4.28 4.53
C TYR A 113 -9.55 -3.68 4.31
N ILE A 114 -9.88 -3.41 3.07
CA ILE A 114 -11.21 -2.91 2.71
C ILE A 114 -11.72 -3.70 1.51
N ASN A 115 -13.03 -3.75 1.35
CA ASN A 115 -13.63 -4.40 0.21
C ASN A 115 -13.79 -3.46 -0.97
N LYS A 116 -14.30 -2.28 -0.71
CA LYS A 116 -14.53 -1.26 -1.74
C LYS A 116 -14.28 0.11 -1.17
N LEU A 117 -13.83 1.03 -2.02
CA LEU A 117 -13.63 2.41 -1.60
C LEU A 117 -14.96 3.07 -1.21
N ASP A 118 -16.08 2.63 -1.78
CA ASP A 118 -17.40 3.16 -1.44
C ASP A 118 -17.76 2.95 0.03
N GLU A 119 -17.15 1.98 0.68
CA GLU A 119 -17.49 1.63 2.05
C GLU A 119 -16.69 2.42 3.07
N ILE A 120 -15.79 3.26 2.64
CA ILE A 120 -14.96 4.05 3.53
C ILE A 120 -15.05 5.52 3.18
N ASP A 121 -14.59 6.36 4.13
CA ASP A 121 -14.50 7.79 3.92
C ASP A 121 -13.15 8.09 3.27
N ILE A 122 -13.20 8.48 2.00
CA ILE A 122 -11.97 8.71 1.24
C ILE A 122 -11.14 9.85 1.81
N LYS A 123 -11.79 10.84 2.39
CA LYS A 123 -11.08 11.96 3.00
C LYS A 123 -10.28 11.54 4.22
N VAL A 124 -10.86 10.63 5.01
CA VAL A 124 -10.15 10.09 6.15
C VAL A 124 -8.94 9.28 5.68
N LEU A 125 -9.12 8.51 4.61
CA LEU A 125 -8.02 7.74 4.03
C LEU A 125 -6.90 8.67 3.56
N GLU A 126 -7.26 9.77 2.90
CA GLU A 126 -6.27 10.75 2.46
C GLU A 126 -5.48 11.32 3.63
N GLU A 127 -6.18 11.64 4.72
CA GLU A 127 -5.51 12.16 5.91
C GLU A 127 -4.52 11.16 6.48
N MET A 128 -4.89 9.88 6.47
CA MET A 128 -3.99 8.83 6.94
C MET A 128 -2.74 8.75 6.06
N MET A 129 -2.92 8.84 4.75
CA MET A 129 -1.79 8.81 3.82
C MET A 129 -0.86 9.98 4.05
N ILE A 130 -1.42 11.18 4.18
CA ILE A 130 -0.63 12.39 4.40
C ILE A 130 0.13 12.29 5.71
N ALA A 131 -0.53 11.84 6.77
CA ALA A 131 0.10 11.73 8.07
C ALA A 131 1.23 10.71 8.04
N THR A 132 1.04 9.59 7.34
CA THR A 132 2.08 8.57 7.22
C THR A 132 3.31 9.13 6.52
N LEU A 133 3.10 9.88 5.44
CA LEU A 133 4.22 10.42 4.67
C LEU A 133 4.97 11.50 5.43
N LYS A 134 4.27 12.28 6.23
CA LYS A 134 4.91 13.35 7.02
C LYS A 134 5.55 12.84 8.28
N GLY A 135 4.93 11.87 8.92
CA GLY A 135 5.33 11.42 10.23
C GLY A 135 6.60 10.61 10.25
N LYS A 136 6.94 10.11 9.11
CA LYS A 136 8.05 9.22 8.97
C LYS A 136 8.09 8.15 10.03
#